data_1c5f3460f3674572fa75e6286bc6536b
#
_entry.id   1c5f3460f3674572fa75e6286bc6536b
#
_cell.length_a   1.000
_cell.length_b   1.000
_cell.length_c   1.000
_cell.angle_alpha   90.00
_cell.angle_beta   90.00
_cell.angle_gamma   90.00
#
_symmetry.space_group_name_H-M   'P 1'
#
loop_
_entity.id
_entity.type
_entity.pdbx_description
1 polymer ?
#
loop_
_entity_poly.entity_id
_entity_poly.type
_entity_poly.pdbx_seq_one_letter_code
_entity_poly.pdbx_strand_id
1 'polypeptide(L)'
;MVSSSKVAAFQEASDVLTQELARNGLARQEVQVVLGLESAEGGACLQDARIVVSLGTDALRQVLARSPHPAVIAGLIPRSGYDQVLTEVGKKTAANVTALYLDQPLSRQLDLLRLALPKGRRVGVVWGPESVSLQGALSAALQQRGMDLVEGSVNDGSPLIHALHAALQDSDVLLAMADGAVYNSATVSNILLTSYRARTPVVAFSPAYVKAGALMAVHTTPGQAGLQLAGMAAHFLQAGALGASQYPGNFTVSTNDYVARSLGLSLDAKTLTERLYKLEKRP
;
A
#
# COMPACT_ATOMS: atom_id res chain seq x y z
N MET A 1 6.73 18.83 6.60
CA MET A 1 6.47 17.62 5.81
C MET A 1 7.60 17.41 4.79
N VAL A 2 8.06 16.19 4.61
CA VAL A 2 9.20 15.87 3.73
C VAL A 2 8.75 14.89 2.67
N SER A 3 9.07 15.18 1.40
CA SER A 3 8.87 14.29 0.25
C SER A 3 10.19 14.11 -0.49
N SER A 4 10.48 12.91 -0.98
CA SER A 4 11.71 12.63 -1.74
C SER A 4 11.60 13.00 -3.22
N SER A 5 10.41 13.25 -3.74
CA SER A 5 10.19 13.54 -5.17
C SER A 5 8.92 14.36 -5.40
N LYS A 6 8.83 15.00 -6.59
CA LYS A 6 7.64 15.75 -7.05
C LYS A 6 6.61 14.84 -7.73
N VAL A 7 6.37 13.65 -7.22
CA VAL A 7 5.34 12.77 -7.76
C VAL A 7 3.96 13.32 -7.42
N ALA A 8 3.04 13.34 -8.39
CA ALA A 8 1.68 13.87 -8.22
C ALA A 8 0.94 13.31 -7.00
N ALA A 9 1.15 12.02 -6.67
CA ALA A 9 0.56 11.38 -5.51
C ALA A 9 1.04 12.00 -4.17
N PHE A 10 2.33 12.36 -4.08
CA PHE A 10 2.86 13.00 -2.88
C PHE A 10 2.35 14.44 -2.75
N GLN A 11 2.23 15.15 -3.87
CA GLN A 11 1.67 16.49 -3.88
C GLN A 11 0.21 16.48 -3.43
N GLU A 12 -0.64 15.62 -4.01
CA GLU A 12 -2.05 15.48 -3.62
C GLU A 12 -2.20 15.17 -2.12
N ALA A 13 -1.47 14.18 -1.61
CA ALA A 13 -1.52 13.84 -0.19
C ALA A 13 -1.08 14.99 0.71
N SER A 14 -0.04 15.71 0.28
CA SER A 14 0.50 16.89 0.95
C SER A 14 -0.51 18.03 1.04
N ASP A 15 -1.17 18.33 -0.07
CA ASP A 15 -2.16 19.40 -0.16
C ASP A 15 -3.36 19.10 0.73
N VAL A 16 -3.89 17.88 0.67
CA VAL A 16 -5.01 17.44 1.52
C VAL A 16 -4.62 17.45 3.00
N LEU A 17 -3.44 16.94 3.35
CA LEU A 17 -2.94 16.94 4.73
C LEU A 17 -2.84 18.37 5.26
N THR A 18 -2.22 19.29 4.50
CA THR A 18 -2.06 20.71 4.90
C THR A 18 -3.41 21.40 5.07
N GLN A 19 -4.35 21.16 4.14
CA GLN A 19 -5.69 21.71 4.23
C GLN A 19 -6.45 21.23 5.45
N GLU A 20 -6.33 19.93 5.77
CA GLU A 20 -7.05 19.35 6.90
C GLU A 20 -6.45 19.77 8.25
N LEU A 21 -5.13 19.88 8.35
CA LEU A 21 -4.49 20.45 9.54
C LEU A 21 -4.93 21.91 9.77
N ALA A 22 -5.07 22.69 8.71
CA ALA A 22 -5.58 24.07 8.82
C ALA A 22 -7.04 24.12 9.30
N ARG A 23 -7.90 23.19 8.84
CA ARG A 23 -9.28 23.04 9.33
C ARG A 23 -9.34 22.68 10.81
N ASN A 24 -8.36 21.91 11.30
CA ASN A 24 -8.22 21.53 12.70
C ASN A 24 -7.55 22.61 13.57
N GLY A 25 -7.37 23.82 13.04
CA GLY A 25 -6.91 24.99 13.80
C GLY A 25 -5.39 25.20 13.78
N LEU A 26 -4.62 24.43 13.02
CA LEU A 26 -3.19 24.69 12.85
C LEU A 26 -2.99 25.81 11.82
N ALA A 27 -2.26 26.86 12.18
CA ALA A 27 -2.01 27.95 11.25
C ALA A 27 -1.17 27.43 10.05
N ARG A 28 -1.53 27.84 8.82
CA ARG A 28 -0.82 27.39 7.60
C ARG A 28 0.68 27.68 7.64
N GLN A 29 1.10 28.70 8.36
CA GLN A 29 2.50 29.08 8.57
C GLN A 29 3.27 28.08 9.43
N GLU A 30 2.58 27.25 10.22
CA GLU A 30 3.16 26.22 11.08
C GLU A 30 3.40 24.90 10.33
N VAL A 31 2.94 24.81 9.08
CA VAL A 31 3.12 23.61 8.23
C VAL A 31 4.10 23.95 7.11
N GLN A 32 5.27 23.34 7.16
CA GLN A 32 6.28 23.48 6.10
C GLN A 32 6.34 22.23 5.24
N VAL A 33 6.41 22.41 3.92
CA VAL A 33 6.55 21.32 2.94
C VAL A 33 7.94 21.43 2.32
N VAL A 34 8.75 20.38 2.50
CA VAL A 34 10.15 20.35 2.04
C VAL A 34 10.32 19.20 1.05
N LEU A 35 10.95 19.50 -0.08
CA LEU A 35 11.34 18.49 -1.07
C LEU A 35 12.80 18.09 -0.84
N GLY A 36 12.99 16.90 -0.27
CA GLY A 36 14.31 16.41 0.12
C GLY A 36 14.90 17.14 1.33
N LEU A 37 15.90 16.56 1.94
CA LEU A 37 16.59 17.14 3.10
C LEU A 37 18.04 17.52 2.78
N GLU A 38 18.42 17.46 1.52
CA GLU A 38 19.80 17.73 1.08
C GLU A 38 20.13 19.25 1.10
N SER A 39 19.10 20.11 1.07
CA SER A 39 19.29 21.55 1.20
C SER A 39 19.48 22.00 2.65
N ALA A 40 20.20 23.09 2.84
CA ALA A 40 20.39 23.72 4.16
C ALA A 40 19.05 24.09 4.82
N GLU A 41 18.09 24.57 4.02
CA GLU A 41 16.74 24.89 4.46
C GLU A 41 15.98 23.67 4.98
N GLY A 42 16.06 22.52 4.25
CA GLY A 42 15.45 21.27 4.67
C GLY A 42 16.02 20.74 5.98
N GLY A 43 17.31 20.97 6.23
CA GLY A 43 17.97 20.59 7.47
C GLY A 43 17.55 21.43 8.68
N ALA A 44 17.42 22.74 8.50
CA ALA A 44 16.99 23.67 9.55
C ALA A 44 15.52 23.42 9.97
N CYS A 45 14.62 23.20 9.01
CA CYS A 45 13.21 22.89 9.28
C CYS A 45 13.00 21.67 10.16
N LEU A 46 13.91 20.69 10.11
CA LEU A 46 13.81 19.47 10.93
C LEU A 46 14.11 19.72 12.41
N GLN A 47 15.01 20.66 12.72
CA GLN A 47 15.45 20.92 14.10
C GLN A 47 14.34 21.54 14.95
N ASP A 48 13.50 22.38 14.35
CA ASP A 48 12.41 23.09 15.05
C ASP A 48 11.06 22.34 14.97
N ALA A 49 11.00 21.26 14.20
CA ALA A 49 9.77 20.51 13.99
C ALA A 49 9.38 19.68 15.22
N ARG A 50 8.13 19.81 15.68
CA ARG A 50 7.55 18.93 16.72
C ARG A 50 7.25 17.53 16.15
N ILE A 51 6.86 17.47 14.88
CA ILE A 51 6.52 16.25 14.16
C ILE A 51 6.87 16.40 12.68
N VAL A 52 7.30 15.31 12.06
CA VAL A 52 7.56 15.23 10.62
C VAL A 52 6.64 14.18 10.00
N VAL A 53 5.99 14.53 8.91
CA VAL A 53 5.33 13.56 8.03
C VAL A 53 6.23 13.33 6.82
N SER A 54 6.76 12.12 6.67
CA SER A 54 7.59 11.71 5.52
C SER A 54 6.75 10.95 4.51
N LEU A 55 6.82 11.32 3.24
CA LEU A 55 6.07 10.68 2.15
C LEU A 55 7.01 9.83 1.29
N GLY A 56 6.81 8.52 1.35
CA GLY A 56 7.63 7.51 0.66
C GLY A 56 8.84 7.03 1.46
N THR A 57 9.41 5.91 1.00
CA THR A 57 10.50 5.19 1.68
C THR A 57 11.78 6.03 1.77
N ASP A 58 12.15 6.72 0.69
CA ASP A 58 13.37 7.53 0.66
C ASP A 58 13.29 8.75 1.57
N ALA A 59 12.12 9.40 1.65
CA ALA A 59 11.89 10.50 2.57
C ALA A 59 12.05 10.04 4.03
N LEU A 60 11.48 8.88 4.37
CA LEU A 60 11.65 8.29 5.70
C LEU A 60 13.13 8.01 6.00
N ARG A 61 13.86 7.38 5.07
CA ARG A 61 15.30 7.11 5.23
C ARG A 61 16.11 8.38 5.44
N GLN A 62 15.84 9.45 4.68
CA GLN A 62 16.51 10.74 4.82
C GLN A 62 16.25 11.39 6.19
N VAL A 63 15.02 11.31 6.71
CA VAL A 63 14.67 11.85 8.02
C VAL A 63 15.39 11.08 9.11
N LEU A 64 15.35 9.75 9.08
CA LEU A 64 15.90 8.89 10.13
C LEU A 64 17.44 8.79 10.11
N ALA A 65 18.07 9.13 8.99
CA ALA A 65 19.54 9.26 8.90
C ALA A 65 20.06 10.43 9.74
N ARG A 66 19.19 11.34 10.19
CA ARG A 66 19.55 12.47 11.04
C ARG A 66 19.19 12.15 12.49
N SER A 67 20.15 12.32 13.39
CA SER A 67 19.94 12.07 14.83
C SER A 67 20.45 13.28 15.63
N PRO A 68 19.66 13.81 16.57
CA PRO A 68 18.28 13.44 16.88
C PRO A 68 17.29 13.89 15.80
N HIS A 69 16.15 13.20 15.69
CA HIS A 69 15.03 13.60 14.83
C HIS A 69 13.74 13.76 15.67
N PRO A 70 12.78 14.58 15.23
CA PRO A 70 11.47 14.71 15.89
C PRO A 70 10.64 13.43 15.74
N ALA A 71 9.44 13.44 16.30
CA ALA A 71 8.45 12.39 16.04
C ALA A 71 8.17 12.28 14.52
N VAL A 72 8.07 11.05 13.98
CA VAL A 72 7.90 10.82 12.53
C VAL A 72 6.65 9.99 12.26
N ILE A 73 5.82 10.45 11.33
CA ILE A 73 4.76 9.66 10.72
C ILE A 73 5.14 9.41 9.27
N ALA A 74 5.40 8.15 8.90
CA ALA A 74 5.63 7.75 7.52
C ALA A 74 4.29 7.53 6.80
N GLY A 75 4.14 8.10 5.62
CA GLY A 75 2.97 7.92 4.77
C GLY A 75 3.33 7.55 3.34
N LEU A 76 2.38 7.01 2.60
CA LEU A 76 2.57 6.53 1.22
C LEU A 76 3.77 5.59 1.08
N ILE A 77 3.93 4.72 2.06
CA ILE A 77 5.04 3.78 2.17
C ILE A 77 4.50 2.35 2.27
N PRO A 78 4.99 1.39 1.47
CA PRO A 78 4.68 -0.01 1.68
C PRO A 78 5.19 -0.49 3.06
N ARG A 79 4.48 -1.42 3.67
CA ARG A 79 4.88 -1.98 4.97
C ARG A 79 6.29 -2.59 4.91
N SER A 80 6.60 -3.32 3.83
CA SER A 80 7.93 -3.88 3.60
C SER A 80 9.03 -2.81 3.60
N GLY A 81 8.81 -1.70 2.88
CA GLY A 81 9.74 -0.58 2.84
C GLY A 81 9.89 0.12 4.20
N TYR A 82 8.80 0.25 4.96
CA TYR A 82 8.85 0.78 6.33
C TYR A 82 9.68 -0.12 7.26
N ASP A 83 9.37 -1.43 7.28
CA ASP A 83 10.06 -2.41 8.13
C ASP A 83 11.56 -2.50 7.77
N GLN A 84 11.89 -2.41 6.47
CA GLN A 84 13.28 -2.37 6.00
C GLN A 84 14.02 -1.15 6.54
N VAL A 85 13.48 0.07 6.39
CA VAL A 85 14.12 1.29 6.88
C VAL A 85 14.32 1.23 8.40
N LEU A 86 13.32 0.74 9.17
CA LEU A 86 13.47 0.61 10.62
C LEU A 86 14.57 -0.40 11.02
N THR A 87 14.74 -1.45 10.22
CA THR A 87 15.83 -2.42 10.43
C THR A 87 17.19 -1.79 10.17
N GLU A 88 17.31 -0.99 9.11
CA GLU A 88 18.56 -0.28 8.75
C GLU A 88 19.00 0.72 9.84
N VAL A 89 18.07 1.49 10.42
CA VAL A 89 18.40 2.53 11.41
C VAL A 89 18.48 2.04 12.86
N GLY A 90 17.94 0.86 13.15
CA GLY A 90 17.98 0.23 14.46
C GLY A 90 16.95 0.76 15.48
N LYS A 91 16.76 0.00 16.57
CA LYS A 91 15.66 0.17 17.53
C LYS A 91 15.58 1.54 18.23
N LYS A 92 16.73 2.17 18.53
CA LYS A 92 16.75 3.46 19.21
C LYS A 92 16.14 4.58 18.36
N THR A 93 16.51 4.60 17.08
CA THR A 93 16.00 5.55 16.10
C THR A 93 14.52 5.28 15.78
N ALA A 94 14.13 4.00 15.73
CA ALA A 94 12.76 3.58 15.46
C ALA A 94 11.74 3.90 16.58
N ALA A 95 12.18 4.23 17.78
CA ALA A 95 11.31 4.37 18.96
C ALA A 95 10.26 5.51 18.85
N ASN A 96 10.51 6.51 18.00
CA ASN A 96 9.63 7.68 17.82
C ASN A 96 9.13 7.79 16.37
N VAL A 97 8.77 6.63 15.77
CA VAL A 97 8.33 6.52 14.38
C VAL A 97 7.06 5.67 14.30
N THR A 98 6.09 6.12 13.53
CA THR A 98 4.88 5.36 13.18
C THR A 98 4.59 5.48 11.69
N ALA A 99 3.66 4.69 11.17
CA ALA A 99 3.31 4.72 9.76
C ALA A 99 1.81 4.62 9.49
N LEU A 100 1.39 5.24 8.40
CA LEU A 100 0.22 4.87 7.63
C LEU A 100 0.69 4.09 6.41
N TYR A 101 0.46 2.77 6.41
CA TYR A 101 0.87 1.92 5.31
C TYR A 101 0.10 2.23 4.02
N LEU A 102 0.73 1.98 2.88
CA LEU A 102 0.06 2.03 1.58
C LEU A 102 -0.71 0.75 1.30
N ASP A 103 -0.28 -0.33 1.91
CA ASP A 103 -0.87 -1.67 1.76
C ASP A 103 -2.30 -1.71 2.30
N GLN A 104 -3.08 -2.62 1.73
CA GLN A 104 -4.40 -2.95 2.24
C GLN A 104 -4.31 -4.20 3.14
N PRO A 105 -5.11 -4.30 4.22
CA PRO A 105 -5.16 -5.51 5.03
C PRO A 105 -5.48 -6.74 4.17
N LEU A 106 -4.84 -7.88 4.43
CA LEU A 106 -5.12 -9.14 3.72
C LEU A 106 -6.61 -9.51 3.77
N SER A 107 -7.26 -9.30 4.92
CA SER A 107 -8.70 -9.53 5.08
C SER A 107 -9.52 -8.77 4.04
N ARG A 108 -9.24 -7.48 3.84
CA ARG A 108 -9.92 -6.63 2.86
C ARG A 108 -9.72 -7.11 1.43
N GLN A 109 -8.49 -7.49 1.08
CA GLN A 109 -8.17 -8.01 -0.25
C GLN A 109 -8.94 -9.32 -0.51
N LEU A 110 -8.96 -10.23 0.45
CA LEU A 110 -9.68 -11.51 0.35
C LEU A 110 -11.21 -11.33 0.34
N ASP A 111 -11.73 -10.38 1.09
CA ASP A 111 -13.17 -10.06 1.07
C ASP A 111 -13.57 -9.43 -0.27
N LEU A 112 -12.71 -8.61 -0.90
CA LEU A 112 -12.92 -8.16 -2.27
C LEU A 112 -12.96 -9.34 -3.25
N LEU A 113 -12.03 -10.29 -3.12
CA LEU A 113 -12.02 -11.52 -3.94
C LEU A 113 -13.36 -12.25 -3.84
N ARG A 114 -13.84 -12.51 -2.63
CA ARG A 114 -15.11 -13.22 -2.40
C ARG A 114 -16.33 -12.46 -2.94
N LEU A 115 -16.31 -11.13 -2.88
CA LEU A 115 -17.41 -10.30 -3.39
C LEU A 115 -17.47 -10.31 -4.92
N ALA A 116 -16.32 -10.25 -5.58
CA ALA A 116 -16.21 -10.14 -7.03
C ALA A 116 -16.17 -11.50 -7.75
N LEU A 117 -15.56 -12.51 -7.11
CA LEU A 117 -15.34 -13.85 -7.65
C LEU A 117 -15.86 -14.93 -6.68
N PRO A 118 -17.17 -15.02 -6.45
CA PRO A 118 -17.73 -15.88 -5.39
C PRO A 118 -17.53 -17.39 -5.62
N LYS A 119 -17.18 -17.79 -6.84
CA LYS A 119 -16.88 -19.19 -7.20
C LYS A 119 -15.39 -19.51 -7.12
N GLY A 120 -14.51 -18.50 -7.08
CA GLY A 120 -13.07 -18.68 -6.99
C GLY A 120 -12.67 -19.30 -5.65
N ARG A 121 -11.90 -20.36 -5.69
CA ARG A 121 -11.41 -21.08 -4.51
C ARG A 121 -9.90 -21.12 -4.43
N ARG A 122 -9.21 -21.17 -5.57
CA ARG A 122 -7.75 -21.30 -5.65
C ARG A 122 -7.14 -19.96 -6.01
N VAL A 123 -6.36 -19.43 -5.09
CA VAL A 123 -5.71 -18.13 -5.19
C VAL A 123 -4.24 -18.31 -5.48
N GLY A 124 -3.82 -17.95 -6.69
CA GLY A 124 -2.42 -17.94 -7.10
C GLY A 124 -1.69 -16.72 -6.52
N VAL A 125 -0.46 -16.92 -6.10
CA VAL A 125 0.44 -15.82 -5.64
C VAL A 125 1.85 -16.10 -6.13
N VAL A 126 2.54 -15.08 -6.61
CA VAL A 126 3.98 -15.13 -6.88
C VAL A 126 4.70 -14.36 -5.76
N TRP A 127 5.53 -15.08 -5.02
CA TRP A 127 6.32 -14.53 -3.92
C TRP A 127 7.67 -14.01 -4.41
N GLY A 128 8.02 -12.82 -3.93
CA GLY A 128 9.35 -12.27 -4.02
C GLY A 128 9.90 -11.94 -2.62
N PRO A 129 11.11 -11.37 -2.54
CA PRO A 129 11.79 -11.14 -1.26
C PRO A 129 11.05 -10.18 -0.32
N GLU A 130 10.25 -9.25 -0.86
CA GLU A 130 9.51 -8.28 -0.06
C GLU A 130 8.17 -8.84 0.46
N SER A 131 7.58 -9.82 -0.22
CA SER A 131 6.24 -10.35 0.05
C SER A 131 6.22 -11.70 0.76
N VAL A 132 7.29 -12.49 0.67
CA VAL A 132 7.35 -13.86 1.22
C VAL A 132 7.04 -13.94 2.72
N SER A 133 7.35 -12.90 3.48
CA SER A 133 7.04 -12.84 4.92
C SER A 133 5.52 -12.89 5.22
N LEU A 134 4.68 -12.60 4.23
CA LEU A 134 3.22 -12.63 4.35
C LEU A 134 2.61 -14.01 4.03
N GLN A 135 3.40 -14.96 3.53
CA GLN A 135 2.94 -16.28 3.06
C GLN A 135 2.11 -17.01 4.13
N GLY A 136 2.63 -17.17 5.34
CA GLY A 136 1.93 -17.86 6.42
C GLY A 136 0.62 -17.17 6.83
N ALA A 137 0.64 -15.83 6.90
CA ALA A 137 -0.56 -15.04 7.24
C ALA A 137 -1.63 -15.14 6.14
N LEU A 138 -1.23 -15.09 4.86
CA LEU A 138 -2.15 -15.24 3.73
C LEU A 138 -2.73 -16.65 3.67
N SER A 139 -1.90 -17.68 3.83
CA SER A 139 -2.35 -19.08 3.85
C SER A 139 -3.41 -19.32 4.95
N ALA A 140 -3.16 -18.86 6.16
CA ALA A 140 -4.12 -18.97 7.25
C ALA A 140 -5.43 -18.20 6.97
N ALA A 141 -5.34 -16.99 6.41
CA ALA A 141 -6.49 -16.16 6.07
C ALA A 141 -7.35 -16.75 4.93
N LEU A 142 -6.72 -17.43 3.97
CA LEU A 142 -7.40 -18.16 2.89
C LEU A 142 -8.12 -19.40 3.44
N GLN A 143 -7.44 -20.21 4.24
CA GLN A 143 -8.03 -21.41 4.86
C GLN A 143 -9.27 -21.08 5.69
N GLN A 144 -9.24 -20.00 6.49
CA GLN A 144 -10.41 -19.53 7.26
C GLN A 144 -11.60 -19.19 6.35
N ARG A 145 -11.36 -18.91 5.07
CA ARG A 145 -12.39 -18.57 4.07
C ARG A 145 -12.75 -19.74 3.15
N GLY A 146 -12.17 -20.92 3.37
CA GLY A 146 -12.35 -22.10 2.52
C GLY A 146 -11.75 -21.91 1.12
N MET A 147 -10.62 -21.23 1.05
CA MET A 147 -9.83 -21.02 -0.17
C MET A 147 -8.47 -21.66 -0.02
N ASP A 148 -7.90 -22.08 -1.16
CA ASP A 148 -6.59 -22.72 -1.26
C ASP A 148 -5.57 -21.74 -1.87
N LEU A 149 -4.32 -21.84 -1.42
CA LEU A 149 -3.20 -21.08 -1.94
C LEU A 149 -2.44 -21.90 -2.98
N VAL A 150 -2.18 -21.31 -4.15
CA VAL A 150 -1.30 -21.85 -5.20
C VAL A 150 -0.11 -20.90 -5.33
N GLU A 151 1.10 -21.42 -5.27
CA GLU A 151 2.28 -20.60 -5.06
C GLU A 151 3.32 -20.75 -6.16
N GLY A 152 3.95 -19.64 -6.52
CA GLY A 152 5.21 -19.59 -7.23
C GLY A 152 6.17 -18.66 -6.48
N SER A 153 7.47 -18.82 -6.63
CA SER A 153 8.47 -18.00 -5.94
C SER A 153 9.64 -17.67 -6.86
N VAL A 154 10.16 -16.46 -6.72
CA VAL A 154 11.42 -16.03 -7.35
C VAL A 154 12.58 -15.94 -6.36
N ASN A 155 12.34 -16.30 -5.09
CA ASN A 155 13.34 -16.18 -4.01
C ASN A 155 14.51 -17.15 -4.12
N ASP A 156 14.31 -18.26 -4.84
CA ASP A 156 15.32 -19.28 -5.10
C ASP A 156 16.16 -19.02 -6.36
N GLY A 157 15.98 -17.83 -6.97
CA GLY A 157 16.62 -17.48 -8.24
C GLY A 157 15.88 -18.04 -9.48
N SER A 158 14.71 -18.64 -9.31
CA SER A 158 13.87 -19.11 -10.41
C SER A 158 13.44 -17.95 -11.32
N PRO A 159 13.44 -18.14 -12.66
CA PRO A 159 12.90 -17.16 -13.58
C PRO A 159 11.43 -16.85 -13.24
N LEU A 160 11.06 -15.57 -13.29
CA LEU A 160 9.70 -15.12 -13.01
C LEU A 160 8.62 -15.90 -13.80
N ILE A 161 8.93 -16.27 -15.03
CA ILE A 161 7.96 -17.01 -15.88
C ILE A 161 7.63 -18.38 -15.30
N HIS A 162 8.58 -19.08 -14.69
CA HIS A 162 8.35 -20.38 -14.06
C HIS A 162 7.52 -20.21 -12.78
N ALA A 163 7.86 -19.23 -11.94
CA ALA A 163 7.09 -18.91 -10.74
C ALA A 163 5.64 -18.50 -11.10
N LEU A 164 5.48 -17.71 -12.16
CA LEU A 164 4.16 -17.29 -12.63
C LEU A 164 3.34 -18.48 -13.13
N HIS A 165 3.93 -19.38 -13.92
CA HIS A 165 3.24 -20.58 -14.39
C HIS A 165 2.82 -21.48 -13.21
N ALA A 166 3.68 -21.66 -12.21
CA ALA A 166 3.34 -22.42 -11.00
C ALA A 166 2.15 -21.78 -10.26
N ALA A 167 2.18 -20.46 -10.06
CA ALA A 167 1.09 -19.73 -9.40
C ALA A 167 -0.22 -19.72 -10.22
N LEU A 168 -0.16 -19.82 -11.55
CA LEU A 168 -1.35 -19.84 -12.41
C LEU A 168 -1.92 -21.23 -12.59
N GLN A 169 -1.13 -22.28 -12.31
CA GLN A 169 -1.56 -23.66 -12.49
C GLN A 169 -2.77 -23.95 -11.60
N ASP A 170 -3.90 -24.21 -12.24
CA ASP A 170 -5.17 -24.48 -11.56
C ASP A 170 -5.71 -23.35 -10.67
N SER A 171 -5.21 -22.13 -10.78
CA SER A 171 -5.72 -20.98 -10.03
C SER A 171 -6.95 -20.36 -10.67
N ASP A 172 -7.91 -19.94 -9.83
CA ASP A 172 -9.11 -19.22 -10.26
C ASP A 172 -8.84 -17.70 -10.36
N VAL A 173 -7.82 -17.23 -9.66
CA VAL A 173 -7.43 -15.81 -9.60
C VAL A 173 -5.95 -15.68 -9.19
N LEU A 174 -5.23 -14.73 -9.74
CA LEU A 174 -3.91 -14.34 -9.28
C LEU A 174 -4.02 -13.10 -8.39
N LEU A 175 -3.63 -13.22 -7.12
CA LEU A 175 -3.52 -12.10 -6.19
C LEU A 175 -2.11 -11.54 -6.24
N ALA A 176 -1.96 -10.33 -6.76
CA ALA A 176 -0.69 -9.65 -6.80
C ALA A 176 -0.36 -9.05 -5.43
N MET A 177 0.77 -9.45 -4.87
CA MET A 177 1.34 -8.86 -3.66
C MET A 177 2.32 -7.76 -4.05
N ALA A 178 2.37 -6.66 -3.30
CA ALA A 178 3.32 -5.59 -3.56
C ALA A 178 4.76 -6.09 -3.31
N ASP A 179 5.50 -6.31 -4.40
CA ASP A 179 6.87 -6.81 -4.40
C ASP A 179 7.59 -6.32 -5.66
N GLY A 180 8.63 -5.52 -5.50
CA GLY A 180 9.36 -4.89 -6.60
C GLY A 180 10.14 -5.88 -7.47
N ALA A 181 10.53 -7.04 -6.93
CA ALA A 181 11.19 -8.09 -7.71
C ALA A 181 10.22 -8.83 -8.65
N VAL A 182 8.92 -8.86 -8.32
CA VAL A 182 7.87 -9.52 -9.09
C VAL A 182 7.12 -8.52 -9.97
N TYR A 183 6.59 -7.45 -9.37
CA TYR A 183 5.69 -6.49 -10.02
C TYR A 183 6.37 -5.13 -10.22
N ASN A 184 6.94 -4.92 -11.39
CA ASN A 184 7.58 -3.68 -11.79
C ASN A 184 7.28 -3.32 -13.25
N SER A 185 7.78 -2.20 -13.75
CA SER A 185 7.52 -1.73 -15.10
C SER A 185 8.00 -2.67 -16.21
N ALA A 186 9.01 -3.50 -15.95
CA ALA A 186 9.54 -4.45 -16.93
C ALA A 186 8.75 -5.76 -16.98
N THR A 187 8.10 -6.14 -15.88
CA THR A 187 7.46 -7.47 -15.73
C THR A 187 5.94 -7.43 -15.85
N VAL A 188 5.30 -6.33 -15.48
CA VAL A 188 3.83 -6.24 -15.33
C VAL A 188 3.08 -6.61 -16.61
N SER A 189 3.53 -6.17 -17.77
CA SER A 189 2.87 -6.46 -19.04
C SER A 189 2.87 -7.98 -19.35
N ASN A 190 3.99 -8.64 -19.07
CA ASN A 190 4.12 -10.08 -19.27
C ASN A 190 3.25 -10.88 -18.29
N ILE A 191 3.21 -10.46 -17.01
CA ILE A 191 2.36 -11.10 -16.00
C ILE A 191 0.90 -10.99 -16.41
N LEU A 192 0.42 -9.78 -16.73
CA LEU A 192 -0.98 -9.55 -17.12
C LEU A 192 -1.36 -10.32 -18.38
N LEU A 193 -0.49 -10.33 -19.41
CA LEU A 193 -0.75 -11.06 -20.64
C LEU A 193 -0.78 -12.58 -20.43
N THR A 194 0.15 -13.13 -19.64
CA THR A 194 0.21 -14.56 -19.34
C THR A 194 -1.01 -15.00 -18.53
N SER A 195 -1.39 -14.23 -17.51
CA SER A 195 -2.59 -14.47 -16.71
C SER A 195 -3.87 -14.38 -17.54
N TYR A 196 -3.96 -13.40 -18.44
CA TYR A 196 -5.11 -13.28 -19.35
C TYR A 196 -5.24 -14.49 -20.28
N ARG A 197 -4.12 -14.97 -20.85
CA ARG A 197 -4.11 -16.20 -21.69
C ARG A 197 -4.52 -17.45 -20.93
N ALA A 198 -4.14 -17.52 -19.65
CA ALA A 198 -4.56 -18.58 -18.73
C ALA A 198 -6.02 -18.43 -18.25
N ARG A 199 -6.73 -17.36 -18.63
CA ARG A 199 -8.05 -16.99 -18.13
C ARG A 199 -8.12 -16.82 -16.61
N THR A 200 -6.99 -16.51 -16.00
CA THR A 200 -6.86 -16.27 -14.56
C THR A 200 -6.82 -14.75 -14.33
N PRO A 201 -7.91 -14.12 -13.84
CA PRO A 201 -7.93 -12.69 -13.58
C PRO A 201 -6.92 -12.29 -12.52
N VAL A 202 -6.34 -11.10 -12.69
CA VAL A 202 -5.39 -10.54 -11.73
C VAL A 202 -6.10 -9.53 -10.83
N VAL A 203 -6.02 -9.74 -9.51
CA VAL A 203 -6.37 -8.74 -8.51
C VAL A 203 -5.10 -8.08 -8.03
N ALA A 204 -5.00 -6.78 -8.28
CA ALA A 204 -3.80 -6.01 -8.05
C ALA A 204 -3.92 -5.11 -6.80
N PHE A 205 -2.84 -4.43 -6.48
CA PHE A 205 -2.73 -3.54 -5.31
C PHE A 205 -2.76 -2.04 -5.68
N SER A 206 -2.85 -1.70 -6.97
CA SER A 206 -2.92 -0.29 -7.39
C SER A 206 -3.78 -0.06 -8.63
N PRO A 207 -4.34 1.16 -8.80
CA PRO A 207 -5.14 1.50 -9.98
C PRO A 207 -4.32 1.52 -11.28
N ALA A 208 -3.00 1.69 -11.21
CA ALA A 208 -2.12 1.64 -12.38
C ALA A 208 -2.13 0.25 -13.02
N TYR A 209 -2.11 -0.81 -12.20
CA TYR A 209 -2.21 -2.20 -12.71
C TYR A 209 -3.59 -2.49 -13.31
N VAL A 210 -4.67 -1.91 -12.76
CA VAL A 210 -6.02 -2.04 -13.32
C VAL A 210 -6.09 -1.39 -14.71
N LYS A 211 -5.50 -0.20 -14.86
CA LYS A 211 -5.36 0.45 -16.18
C LYS A 211 -4.51 -0.36 -17.16
N ALA A 212 -3.50 -1.07 -16.67
CA ALA A 212 -2.63 -1.92 -17.49
C ALA A 212 -3.26 -3.26 -17.87
N GLY A 213 -4.40 -3.67 -17.26
CA GLY A 213 -5.12 -4.90 -17.62
C GLY A 213 -5.41 -5.85 -16.46
N ALA A 214 -5.14 -5.49 -15.21
CA ALA A 214 -5.65 -6.25 -14.07
C ALA A 214 -7.18 -6.09 -13.95
N LEU A 215 -7.86 -7.10 -13.41
CA LEU A 215 -9.32 -7.10 -13.26
C LEU A 215 -9.80 -6.01 -12.30
N MET A 216 -9.17 -5.93 -11.14
CA MET A 216 -9.53 -4.99 -10.08
C MET A 216 -8.40 -4.79 -9.09
N ALA A 217 -8.52 -3.73 -8.28
CA ALA A 217 -7.65 -3.46 -7.13
C ALA A 217 -8.43 -2.76 -6.02
N VAL A 218 -8.12 -3.07 -4.76
CA VAL A 218 -8.46 -2.21 -3.62
C VAL A 218 -7.24 -1.41 -3.23
N HIS A 219 -7.40 -0.12 -3.09
CA HIS A 219 -6.29 0.80 -2.82
C HIS A 219 -6.78 2.03 -2.07
N THR A 220 -5.85 2.78 -1.49
CA THR A 220 -6.12 4.09 -0.90
C THR A 220 -5.63 5.16 -1.85
N THR A 221 -6.44 6.19 -2.10
CA THR A 221 -6.00 7.34 -2.89
C THR A 221 -5.04 8.22 -2.10
N PRO A 222 -4.16 9.00 -2.77
CA PRO A 222 -3.28 9.92 -2.07
C PRO A 222 -4.03 10.91 -1.19
N GLY A 223 -5.19 11.41 -1.65
CA GLY A 223 -6.04 12.29 -0.87
C GLY A 223 -6.61 11.62 0.39
N GLN A 224 -7.07 10.37 0.29
CA GLN A 224 -7.51 9.58 1.45
C GLN A 224 -6.38 9.36 2.46
N ALA A 225 -5.18 9.07 1.97
CA ALA A 225 -3.99 8.93 2.82
C ALA A 225 -3.63 10.26 3.50
N GLY A 226 -3.64 11.37 2.76
CA GLY A 226 -3.41 12.71 3.30
C GLY A 226 -4.36 13.09 4.43
N LEU A 227 -5.65 12.77 4.27
CA LEU A 227 -6.67 12.98 5.31
C LEU A 227 -6.37 12.18 6.58
N GLN A 228 -6.03 10.90 6.46
CA GLN A 228 -5.71 10.07 7.64
C GLN A 228 -4.39 10.48 8.30
N LEU A 229 -3.36 10.84 7.51
CA LEU A 229 -2.10 11.38 8.02
C LEU A 229 -2.31 12.67 8.80
N ALA A 230 -3.22 13.55 8.34
CA ALA A 230 -3.60 14.76 9.08
C ALA A 230 -4.21 14.43 10.45
N GLY A 231 -5.11 13.44 10.50
CA GLY A 231 -5.68 12.95 11.76
C GLY A 231 -4.63 12.38 12.71
N MET A 232 -3.67 11.60 12.20
CA MET A 232 -2.56 11.06 13.00
C MET A 232 -1.66 12.18 13.55
N ALA A 233 -1.34 13.18 12.72
CA ALA A 233 -0.55 14.33 13.13
C ALA A 233 -1.29 15.20 14.17
N ALA A 234 -2.56 15.48 13.97
CA ALA A 234 -3.40 16.21 14.92
C ALA A 234 -3.49 15.49 16.28
N HIS A 235 -3.64 14.15 16.25
CA HIS A 235 -3.62 13.34 17.48
C HIS A 235 -2.30 13.50 18.24
N PHE A 236 -1.16 13.40 17.54
CA PHE A 236 0.15 13.61 18.17
C PHE A 236 0.27 15.00 18.77
N LEU A 237 -0.16 16.04 18.05
CA LEU A 237 -0.06 17.43 18.53
C LEU A 237 -0.89 17.68 19.80
N GLN A 238 -2.00 16.94 19.97
CA GLN A 238 -2.87 17.01 21.15
C GLN A 238 -2.38 16.10 22.28
N ALA A 239 -2.04 14.85 21.98
CA ALA A 239 -1.71 13.83 22.98
C ALA A 239 -0.23 13.79 23.37
N GLY A 240 0.66 14.37 22.56
CA GLY A 240 2.11 14.33 22.77
C GLY A 240 2.77 12.98 22.49
N ALA A 241 2.02 11.99 22.00
CA ALA A 241 2.50 10.65 21.74
C ALA A 241 2.01 10.12 20.38
N LEU A 242 2.86 9.36 19.70
CA LEU A 242 2.48 8.68 18.46
C LEU A 242 1.59 7.46 18.78
N GLY A 243 0.55 7.27 17.97
CA GLY A 243 -0.21 6.03 17.94
C GLY A 243 0.56 4.93 17.21
N ALA A 244 0.02 3.69 17.27
CA ALA A 244 0.55 2.56 16.53
C ALA A 244 0.47 2.79 15.00
N SER A 245 1.32 2.10 14.24
CA SER A 245 1.24 2.07 12.79
C SER A 245 -0.10 1.47 12.32
N GLN A 246 -0.66 2.03 11.24
CA GLN A 246 -2.02 1.74 10.80
C GLN A 246 -2.06 1.34 9.33
N TYR A 247 -3.04 0.51 9.00
CA TYR A 247 -3.53 0.38 7.62
C TYR A 247 -4.54 1.49 7.30
N PRO A 248 -4.76 1.80 6.00
CA PRO A 248 -5.74 2.81 5.63
C PRO A 248 -7.16 2.42 6.06
N GLY A 249 -7.84 3.34 6.75
CA GLY A 249 -9.26 3.21 7.07
C GLY A 249 -10.16 3.53 5.87
N ASN A 250 -9.71 4.42 4.99
CA ASN A 250 -10.40 4.79 3.76
C ASN A 250 -9.75 4.13 2.55
N PHE A 251 -10.57 3.56 1.69
CA PHE A 251 -10.13 2.87 0.49
C PHE A 251 -11.13 3.00 -0.66
N THR A 252 -10.69 2.62 -1.85
CA THR A 252 -11.48 2.62 -3.08
C THR A 252 -11.20 1.35 -3.85
N VAL A 253 -12.20 0.80 -4.52
CA VAL A 253 -12.03 -0.28 -5.49
C VAL A 253 -11.97 0.32 -6.89
N SER A 254 -11.02 -0.10 -7.70
CA SER A 254 -10.96 0.15 -9.14
C SER A 254 -11.21 -1.16 -9.88
N THR A 255 -11.97 -1.12 -10.98
CA THR A 255 -12.27 -2.26 -11.85
C THR A 255 -11.90 -1.96 -13.29
N ASN A 256 -11.58 -3.00 -14.05
CA ASN A 256 -11.39 -2.93 -15.49
C ASN A 256 -12.57 -3.61 -16.18
N ASP A 257 -13.51 -2.80 -16.66
CA ASP A 257 -14.75 -3.29 -17.28
C ASP A 257 -14.51 -4.11 -18.55
N TYR A 258 -13.39 -3.84 -19.24
CA TYR A 258 -13.03 -4.57 -20.44
C TYR A 258 -12.61 -6.00 -20.11
N VAL A 259 -11.74 -6.13 -19.12
CA VAL A 259 -11.30 -7.44 -18.60
C VAL A 259 -12.46 -8.17 -17.96
N ALA A 260 -13.28 -7.50 -17.15
CA ALA A 260 -14.46 -8.11 -16.53
C ALA A 260 -15.40 -8.71 -17.58
N ARG A 261 -15.79 -7.95 -18.61
CA ARG A 261 -16.67 -8.42 -19.68
C ARG A 261 -16.07 -9.58 -20.46
N SER A 262 -14.77 -9.58 -20.76
CA SER A 262 -14.08 -10.68 -21.47
C SER A 262 -14.10 -12.01 -20.69
N LEU A 263 -14.24 -11.92 -19.35
CA LEU A 263 -14.35 -13.07 -18.45
C LEU A 263 -15.81 -13.40 -18.10
N GLY A 264 -16.80 -12.73 -18.72
CA GLY A 264 -18.22 -12.92 -18.42
C GLY A 264 -18.65 -12.38 -17.05
N LEU A 265 -17.87 -11.43 -16.48
CA LEU A 265 -18.13 -10.81 -15.20
C LEU A 265 -18.79 -9.42 -15.39
N SER A 266 -19.65 -9.07 -14.45
CA SER A 266 -20.20 -7.70 -14.31
C SER A 266 -19.78 -7.16 -12.94
N LEU A 267 -18.82 -6.24 -12.93
CA LEU A 267 -18.27 -5.64 -11.72
C LEU A 267 -18.57 -4.13 -11.72
N ASP A 268 -19.07 -3.64 -10.60
CA ASP A 268 -19.24 -2.21 -10.35
C ASP A 268 -18.37 -1.79 -9.17
N ALA A 269 -17.41 -0.92 -9.44
CA ALA A 269 -16.41 -0.47 -8.47
C ALA A 269 -17.04 0.20 -7.24
N LYS A 270 -18.08 1.01 -7.45
CA LYS A 270 -18.80 1.70 -6.37
C LYS A 270 -19.52 0.71 -5.47
N THR A 271 -20.29 -0.19 -6.04
CA THR A 271 -21.00 -1.24 -5.30
C THR A 271 -20.01 -2.13 -4.51
N LEU A 272 -18.89 -2.53 -5.12
CA LEU A 272 -17.86 -3.31 -4.43
C LEU A 272 -17.25 -2.54 -3.25
N THR A 273 -16.95 -1.27 -3.43
CA THR A 273 -16.43 -0.40 -2.36
C THR A 273 -17.43 -0.33 -1.20
N GLU A 274 -18.69 -0.04 -1.48
CA GLU A 274 -19.76 0.07 -0.46
C GLU A 274 -19.97 -1.26 0.30
N ARG A 275 -19.93 -2.39 -0.42
CA ARG A 275 -20.08 -3.72 0.19
C ARG A 275 -18.89 -4.07 1.09
N LEU A 276 -17.67 -3.71 0.70
CA LEU A 276 -16.47 -3.89 1.54
C LEU A 276 -16.58 -3.06 2.82
N TYR A 277 -16.95 -1.79 2.74
CA TYR A 277 -17.16 -0.97 3.95
C TYR A 277 -18.23 -1.56 4.88
N LYS A 278 -19.30 -2.16 4.31
CA LYS A 278 -20.32 -2.83 5.12
C LYS A 278 -19.79 -4.09 5.81
N LEU A 279 -18.87 -4.83 5.19
CA LEU A 279 -18.26 -6.02 5.81
C LEU A 279 -17.32 -5.64 6.96
N GLU A 280 -16.51 -4.59 6.80
CA GLU A 280 -15.59 -4.14 7.85
C GLU A 280 -16.27 -3.50 9.07
N LYS A 281 -17.48 -2.96 8.89
CA LYS A 281 -18.29 -2.40 10.00
C LYS A 281 -19.11 -3.44 10.74
N ARG A 282 -19.11 -4.70 10.33
CA ARG A 282 -19.75 -5.77 11.11
C ARG A 282 -18.86 -6.13 12.30
N PRO A 283 -19.41 -6.11 13.53
CA PRO A 283 -18.69 -6.48 14.74
C PRO A 283 -18.23 -7.93 14.70
#